data_173d2396a691a69fda5ff5591b2aad80
#
_entry.id   173d2396a691a69fda5ff5591b2aad80
#
_cell.length_a   1.000
_cell.length_b   1.000
_cell.length_c   1.000
_cell.angle_alpha   90.00
_cell.angle_beta   90.00
_cell.angle_gamma   90.00
#
_symmetry.space_group_name_H-M   'P 1'
#
loop_
_entity.id
_entity.type
_entity.pdbx_description
1 polymer ?
#
loop_
_entity_poly.entity_id
_entity_poly.type
_entity_poly.pdbx_seq_one_letter_code
_entity_poly.pdbx_strand_id
1 'polypeptide(L)'
;RLLNASDKERNTARKRQTAELKKAEKRKAEVDTLFAKMYEDWSAGRITEYNFNMLSEKYQGEQRELDVKIERLHEAMETAVDAEKWIGLMKQYVNPTELTAELLNTLIEKILVHEAVKGEDGSREQEVEIFYRFIGKIE
;
A
#
# COMPACT_ATOMS: atom_id res chain seq x y z
N ARG A 1 11.28 -22.42 11.59
CA ARG A 1 9.83 -22.62 11.62
C ARG A 1 9.06 -21.31 11.63
N LEU A 2 9.42 -20.39 12.53
CA LEU A 2 8.78 -19.07 12.60
C LEU A 2 9.00 -18.27 11.32
N LEU A 3 10.16 -18.38 10.71
CA LEU A 3 10.46 -17.72 9.44
C LEU A 3 9.60 -18.27 8.29
N ASN A 4 9.37 -19.57 8.26
CA ASN A 4 8.55 -20.19 7.22
C ASN A 4 7.07 -19.80 7.35
N ALA A 5 6.55 -19.75 8.57
CA ALA A 5 5.19 -19.30 8.84
C ALA A 5 5.01 -17.84 8.43
N SER A 6 5.98 -16.99 8.77
CA SER A 6 5.98 -15.58 8.41
C SER A 6 6.05 -15.38 6.89
N ASP A 7 6.86 -16.17 6.19
CA ASP A 7 6.95 -16.12 4.74
C ASP A 7 5.63 -16.52 4.08
N LYS A 8 4.97 -17.54 4.61
CA LYS A 8 3.67 -17.98 4.12
C LYS A 8 2.61 -16.92 4.31
N GLU A 9 2.58 -16.28 5.48
CA GLU A 9 1.66 -15.18 5.76
C GLU A 9 1.90 -14.00 4.83
N ARG A 10 3.16 -13.64 4.59
CA ARG A 10 3.50 -12.55 3.67
C ARG A 10 3.08 -12.86 2.24
N ASN A 11 3.28 -14.09 1.79
CA ASN A 11 2.86 -14.51 0.45
C ASN A 11 1.34 -14.45 0.30
N THR A 12 0.60 -14.87 1.32
CA THR A 12 -0.86 -14.81 1.33
C THR A 12 -1.33 -13.36 1.28
N ALA A 13 -0.73 -12.49 2.09
CA ALA A 13 -1.05 -11.06 2.11
C ALA A 13 -0.74 -10.40 0.76
N ARG A 14 0.39 -10.75 0.14
CA ARG A 14 0.77 -10.24 -1.18
C ARG A 14 -0.24 -10.64 -2.25
N LYS A 15 -0.67 -11.89 -2.25
CA LYS A 15 -1.68 -12.38 -3.20
C LYS A 15 -2.99 -11.64 -3.04
N ARG A 16 -3.40 -11.41 -1.79
CA ARG A 16 -4.62 -10.65 -1.48
C ARG A 16 -4.51 -9.23 -1.99
N GLN A 17 -3.40 -8.56 -1.70
CA GLN A 17 -3.16 -7.18 -2.13
C GLN A 17 -3.15 -7.07 -3.65
N THR A 18 -2.50 -8.00 -4.33
CA THR A 18 -2.45 -8.04 -5.79
C THR A 18 -3.85 -8.21 -6.38
N ALA A 19 -4.66 -9.10 -5.81
CA ALA A 19 -6.03 -9.32 -6.25
C ALA A 19 -6.90 -8.08 -6.02
N GLU A 20 -6.76 -7.43 -4.88
CA GLU A 20 -7.49 -6.19 -4.59
C GLU A 20 -7.07 -5.06 -5.51
N LEU A 21 -5.79 -4.96 -5.81
CA LEU A 21 -5.27 -3.95 -6.74
C LEU A 21 -5.84 -4.14 -8.13
N LYS A 22 -5.82 -5.36 -8.65
CA LYS A 22 -6.40 -5.68 -9.96
C LYS A 22 -7.88 -5.35 -10.02
N LYS A 23 -8.61 -5.70 -8.95
CA LYS A 23 -10.04 -5.41 -8.84
C LYS A 23 -10.32 -3.91 -8.86
N ALA A 24 -9.52 -3.15 -8.10
CA ALA A 24 -9.67 -1.70 -8.03
C ALA A 24 -9.33 -1.03 -9.36
N GLU A 25 -8.27 -1.45 -10.02
CA GLU A 25 -7.88 -0.95 -11.34
C GLU A 25 -8.93 -1.25 -12.40
N LYS A 26 -9.48 -2.45 -12.37
CA LYS A 26 -10.55 -2.86 -13.28
C LYS A 26 -11.79 -2.00 -13.07
N ARG A 27 -12.18 -1.81 -11.81
CA ARG A 27 -13.35 -0.98 -11.49
C ARG A 27 -13.13 0.47 -11.92
N LYS A 28 -11.93 0.99 -11.72
CA LYS A 28 -11.60 2.35 -12.15
C LYS A 28 -11.76 2.50 -13.65
N ALA A 29 -11.26 1.56 -14.42
CA ALA A 29 -11.43 1.57 -15.89
C ALA A 29 -12.90 1.50 -16.29
N GLU A 30 -13.70 0.68 -15.59
CA GLU A 30 -15.13 0.60 -15.82
C GLU A 30 -15.84 1.92 -15.55
N VAL A 31 -15.51 2.57 -14.43
CA VAL A 31 -16.08 3.86 -14.05
C VAL A 31 -15.72 4.93 -15.06
N ASP A 32 -14.48 4.96 -15.52
CA ASP A 32 -14.03 5.90 -16.53
C ASP A 32 -14.83 5.71 -17.84
N THR A 33 -15.06 4.48 -18.25
CA THR A 33 -15.84 4.14 -19.43
C THR A 33 -17.31 4.56 -19.26
N LEU A 34 -17.88 4.27 -18.09
CA LEU A 34 -19.26 4.64 -17.77
C LEU A 34 -19.43 6.17 -17.75
N PHE A 35 -18.45 6.88 -17.22
CA PHE A 35 -18.48 8.34 -17.19
C PHE A 35 -18.45 8.91 -18.61
N ALA A 36 -17.57 8.40 -19.46
CA ALA A 36 -17.47 8.82 -20.85
C ALA A 36 -18.77 8.58 -21.61
N LYS A 37 -19.39 7.41 -21.41
CA LYS A 37 -20.67 7.08 -22.03
C LYS A 37 -21.78 7.99 -21.52
N MET A 38 -21.80 8.27 -20.23
CA MET A 38 -22.77 9.17 -19.62
C MET A 38 -22.66 10.58 -20.22
N TYR A 39 -21.45 11.05 -20.44
CA TYR A 39 -21.20 12.35 -21.05
C TYR A 39 -21.77 12.39 -22.48
N GLU A 40 -21.55 11.33 -23.25
CA GLU A 40 -22.08 11.20 -24.59
C GLU A 40 -23.62 11.20 -24.60
N ASP A 41 -24.22 10.46 -23.68
CA ASP A 41 -25.67 10.37 -23.54
C ASP A 41 -26.29 11.73 -23.16
N TRP A 42 -25.61 12.44 -22.24
CA TRP A 42 -26.05 13.79 -21.89
C TRP A 42 -25.92 14.75 -23.05
N SER A 43 -24.81 14.72 -23.75
CA SER A 43 -24.56 15.56 -24.92
C SER A 43 -25.57 15.30 -26.03
N ALA A 44 -26.03 14.06 -26.17
CA ALA A 44 -27.05 13.67 -27.14
C ALA A 44 -28.49 13.94 -26.68
N GLY A 45 -28.66 14.44 -25.45
CA GLY A 45 -29.97 14.73 -24.88
C GLY A 45 -30.73 13.52 -24.37
N ARG A 46 -30.05 12.38 -24.16
CA ARG A 46 -30.70 11.15 -23.69
C ARG A 46 -30.94 11.13 -22.18
N ILE A 47 -30.18 11.91 -21.43
CA ILE A 47 -30.35 12.03 -19.98
C ILE A 47 -30.53 13.51 -19.62
N THR A 48 -31.23 13.75 -18.51
CA THR A 48 -31.47 15.10 -18.02
C THR A 48 -30.22 15.65 -17.34
N GLU A 49 -30.13 16.97 -17.28
CA GLU A 49 -29.04 17.64 -16.56
C GLU A 49 -29.02 17.23 -15.10
N TYR A 50 -30.17 17.09 -14.47
CA TYR A 50 -30.27 16.64 -13.08
C TYR A 50 -29.63 15.26 -12.90
N ASN A 51 -30.00 14.31 -13.74
CA ASN A 51 -29.46 12.96 -13.67
C ASN A 51 -27.98 12.92 -14.03
N PHE A 52 -27.56 13.73 -14.99
CA PHE A 52 -26.14 13.86 -15.34
C PHE A 52 -25.33 14.35 -14.13
N ASN A 53 -25.78 15.40 -13.46
CA ASN A 53 -25.08 15.96 -12.30
C ASN A 53 -25.01 14.98 -11.16
N MET A 54 -26.10 14.27 -10.88
CA MET A 54 -26.16 13.27 -9.82
C MET A 54 -25.20 12.11 -10.08
N LEU A 55 -25.21 11.55 -11.27
CA LEU A 55 -24.33 10.45 -11.67
C LEU A 55 -22.88 10.91 -11.76
N SER A 56 -22.66 12.12 -12.24
CA SER A 56 -21.32 12.71 -12.31
C SER A 56 -20.67 12.80 -10.94
N GLU A 57 -21.40 13.28 -9.94
CA GLU A 57 -20.93 13.34 -8.57
C GLU A 57 -20.62 11.95 -8.02
N LYS A 58 -21.50 11.00 -8.26
CA LYS A 58 -21.34 9.62 -7.83
C LYS A 58 -20.05 8.99 -8.41
N TYR A 59 -19.88 9.11 -9.73
CA TYR A 59 -18.72 8.51 -10.39
C TYR A 59 -17.42 9.21 -10.02
N GLN A 60 -17.42 10.53 -9.89
CA GLN A 60 -16.26 11.28 -9.46
C GLN A 60 -15.84 10.90 -8.03
N GLY A 61 -16.81 10.71 -7.15
CA GLY A 61 -16.56 10.23 -5.79
C GLY A 61 -15.91 8.85 -5.79
N GLU A 62 -16.45 7.93 -6.59
CA GLU A 62 -15.91 6.58 -6.72
C GLU A 62 -14.50 6.61 -7.32
N GLN A 63 -14.25 7.45 -8.32
CA GLN A 63 -12.92 7.61 -8.90
C GLN A 63 -11.90 8.05 -7.85
N ARG A 64 -12.25 9.02 -7.01
CA ARG A 64 -11.38 9.49 -5.93
C ARG A 64 -11.09 8.39 -4.92
N GLU A 65 -12.11 7.64 -4.53
CA GLU A 65 -11.95 6.53 -3.59
C GLU A 65 -11.06 5.44 -4.16
N LEU A 66 -11.25 5.12 -5.43
CA LEU A 66 -10.44 4.12 -6.12
C LEU A 66 -8.98 4.58 -6.26
N ASP A 67 -8.75 5.83 -6.58
CA ASP A 67 -7.40 6.39 -6.67
C ASP A 67 -6.67 6.27 -5.33
N VAL A 68 -7.32 6.61 -4.24
CA VAL A 68 -6.74 6.50 -2.89
C VAL A 68 -6.45 5.04 -2.56
N LYS A 69 -7.38 4.15 -2.86
CA LYS A 69 -7.22 2.73 -2.60
C LYS A 69 -6.07 2.13 -3.38
N ILE A 70 -5.96 2.45 -4.67
CA ILE A 70 -4.88 1.99 -5.54
C ILE A 70 -3.52 2.48 -5.02
N GLU A 71 -3.44 3.75 -4.65
CA GLU A 71 -2.22 4.32 -4.11
C GLU A 71 -1.79 3.64 -2.81
N ARG A 72 -2.73 3.39 -1.91
CA ARG A 72 -2.45 2.67 -0.66
C ARG A 72 -1.95 1.25 -0.90
N LEU A 73 -2.55 0.56 -1.87
CA LEU A 73 -2.14 -0.79 -2.21
C LEU A 73 -0.73 -0.81 -2.81
N HIS A 74 -0.41 0.14 -3.68
CA HIS A 74 0.93 0.27 -4.24
C HIS A 74 1.97 0.55 -3.15
N GLU A 75 1.69 1.47 -2.24
CA GLU A 75 2.58 1.79 -1.13
C GLU A 75 2.82 0.59 -0.23
N ALA A 76 1.76 -0.14 0.10
CA ALA A 76 1.86 -1.33 0.93
C ALA A 76 2.72 -2.41 0.25
N MET A 77 2.57 -2.58 -1.05
CA MET A 77 3.34 -3.55 -1.81
C MET A 77 4.81 -3.16 -1.92
N GLU A 78 5.12 -1.88 -2.13
CA GLU A 78 6.48 -1.38 -2.16
C GLU A 78 7.17 -1.58 -0.81
N THR A 79 6.49 -1.25 0.27
CA THR A 79 7.01 -1.43 1.62
C THR A 79 7.33 -2.90 1.88
N ALA A 80 6.46 -3.81 1.47
CA ALA A 80 6.68 -5.24 1.63
C ALA A 80 7.90 -5.73 0.85
N VAL A 81 8.11 -5.23 -0.37
CA VAL A 81 9.28 -5.56 -1.19
C VAL A 81 10.57 -5.07 -0.52
N ASP A 82 10.56 -3.85 -0.02
CA ASP A 82 11.73 -3.28 0.68
C ASP A 82 12.06 -4.07 1.93
N ALA A 83 11.05 -4.48 2.71
CA ALA A 83 11.25 -5.31 3.89
C ALA A 83 11.87 -6.66 3.53
N GLU A 84 11.41 -7.28 2.44
CA GLU A 84 11.97 -8.54 1.96
C GLU A 84 13.43 -8.40 1.53
N LYS A 85 13.76 -7.32 0.85
CA LYS A 85 15.14 -7.02 0.44
C LYS A 85 16.04 -6.89 1.66
N TRP A 86 15.58 -6.17 2.68
CA TRP A 86 16.31 -6.01 3.93
C TRP A 86 16.58 -7.35 4.61
N ILE A 87 15.54 -8.17 4.71
CA ILE A 87 15.65 -9.50 5.32
C ILE A 87 16.68 -10.35 4.55
N GLY A 88 16.62 -10.32 3.22
CA GLY A 88 17.55 -11.03 2.36
C GLY A 88 19.00 -10.59 2.58
N LEU A 89 19.22 -9.28 2.68
CA LEU A 89 20.54 -8.72 2.95
C LEU A 89 21.06 -9.15 4.34
N MET A 90 20.20 -9.09 5.35
CA MET A 90 20.56 -9.48 6.70
C MET A 90 20.93 -10.96 6.78
N LYS A 91 20.22 -11.81 6.07
CA LYS A 91 20.54 -13.24 6.01
C LYS A 91 21.90 -13.51 5.37
N GLN A 92 22.34 -12.65 4.47
CA GLN A 92 23.66 -12.76 3.83
C GLN A 92 24.80 -12.35 4.74
N TYR A 93 24.61 -11.28 5.53
CA TYR A 93 25.69 -10.67 6.31
C TYR A 93 25.70 -11.08 7.77
N VAL A 94 24.58 -11.58 8.28
CA VAL A 94 24.47 -11.97 9.68
C VAL A 94 24.27 -13.48 9.78
N ASN A 95 25.00 -14.12 10.69
CA ASN A 95 24.84 -15.53 10.95
C ASN A 95 23.39 -15.81 11.38
N PRO A 96 22.72 -16.80 10.75
CA PRO A 96 21.32 -17.11 11.09
C PRO A 96 21.07 -17.39 12.57
N THR A 97 22.07 -17.86 13.29
CA THR A 97 21.95 -18.13 14.73
C THR A 97 21.84 -16.85 15.56
N GLU A 98 22.30 -15.72 15.02
CA GLU A 98 22.24 -14.42 15.70
C GLU A 98 20.94 -13.68 15.40
N LEU A 99 20.19 -14.09 14.37
CA LEU A 99 18.93 -13.48 14.02
C LEU A 99 17.81 -14.03 14.88
N THR A 100 17.37 -13.25 15.85
CA THR A 100 16.20 -13.59 16.65
C THR A 100 14.93 -13.04 16.00
N ALA A 101 13.79 -13.63 16.33
CA ALA A 101 12.50 -13.14 15.83
C ALA A 101 12.26 -11.69 16.28
N GLU A 102 12.70 -11.36 17.49
CA GLU A 102 12.60 -10.01 18.05
C GLU A 102 13.40 -9.00 17.23
N LEU A 103 14.63 -9.34 16.87
CA LEU A 103 15.48 -8.47 16.05
C LEU A 103 14.88 -8.27 14.66
N LEU A 104 14.39 -9.33 14.05
CA LEU A 104 13.72 -9.24 12.75
C LEU A 104 12.50 -8.35 12.80
N ASN A 105 11.66 -8.51 13.80
CA ASN A 105 10.47 -7.68 13.97
C ASN A 105 10.83 -6.22 14.16
N THR A 106 11.88 -5.93 14.91
CA THR A 106 12.36 -4.57 15.14
C THR A 106 12.85 -3.93 13.83
N LEU A 107 13.58 -4.71 13.02
CA LEU A 107 14.05 -4.24 11.71
C LEU A 107 12.88 -3.95 10.76
N ILE A 108 11.89 -4.82 10.74
CA ILE A 108 10.70 -4.65 9.91
C ILE A 108 9.92 -3.41 10.34
N GLU A 109 9.72 -3.21 11.65
CA GLU A 109 9.07 -2.01 12.18
C GLU A 109 9.79 -0.74 11.73
N LYS A 110 11.11 -0.74 11.84
CA LYS A 110 11.93 0.41 11.43
C LYS A 110 11.74 0.73 9.95
N ILE A 111 11.76 -0.28 9.10
CA ILE A 111 11.58 -0.11 7.65
C ILE A 111 10.18 0.42 7.34
N LEU A 112 9.15 -0.14 7.96
CA LEU A 112 7.76 0.27 7.74
C LEU A 112 7.53 1.72 8.15
N VAL A 113 8.07 2.12 9.29
CA VAL A 113 7.92 3.50 9.78
C VAL A 113 8.71 4.46 8.92
N HIS A 114 9.90 4.09 8.47
CA HIS A 114 10.70 4.91 7.57
C HIS A 114 9.94 5.22 6.27
N GLU A 115 9.30 4.21 5.69
CA GLU A 115 8.51 4.38 4.48
C GLU A 115 7.25 5.21 4.71
N ALA A 116 6.57 4.99 5.83
CA ALA A 116 5.37 5.76 6.18
C ALA A 116 5.66 7.24 6.38
N VAL A 117 6.87 7.55 6.82
CA VAL A 117 7.32 8.89 7.21
C VAL A 117 7.87 9.67 6.02
N LYS A 118 8.23 8.98 4.94
CA LYS A 118 8.96 9.54 3.80
C LYS A 118 8.26 10.68 3.07
N GLY A 119 6.99 10.91 3.28
CA GLY A 119 6.22 11.94 2.59
C GLY A 119 5.69 13.08 3.47
N GLU A 120 5.96 13.09 4.76
CA GLU A 120 5.41 14.07 5.68
C GLU A 120 6.49 14.91 6.37
N ASP A 121 6.26 16.21 6.42
CA ASP A 121 7.13 17.11 7.18
C ASP A 121 6.94 16.86 8.69
N GLY A 122 8.03 16.81 9.42
CA GLY A 122 8.00 16.53 10.85
C GLY A 122 8.17 15.07 11.21
N SER A 123 8.11 14.19 10.25
CA SER A 123 8.27 12.76 10.47
C SER A 123 9.72 12.32 10.63
N ARG A 124 10.66 13.22 10.41
CA ARG A 124 12.10 12.97 10.67
C ARG A 124 12.38 12.75 12.14
N GLU A 125 11.66 13.47 13.01
CA GLU A 125 11.79 13.28 14.45
C GLU A 125 11.33 11.89 14.87
N GLN A 126 10.25 11.41 14.30
CA GLN A 126 9.73 10.08 14.54
C GLN A 126 10.70 9.00 14.05
N GLU A 127 11.30 9.20 12.89
CA GLU A 127 12.28 8.31 12.31
C GLU A 127 13.53 8.20 13.21
N VAL A 128 14.04 9.32 13.69
CA VAL A 128 15.18 9.37 14.59
C VAL A 128 14.87 8.66 15.90
N GLU A 129 13.68 8.88 16.45
CA GLU A 129 13.24 8.24 17.69
C GLU A 129 13.18 6.72 17.55
N ILE A 130 12.67 6.22 16.45
CA ILE A 130 12.61 4.78 16.19
C ILE A 130 14.00 4.19 15.97
N PHE A 131 14.88 4.94 15.32
CA PHE A 131 16.26 4.55 15.16
C PHE A 131 16.96 4.39 16.50
N TYR A 132 16.73 5.32 17.43
CA TYR A 132 17.26 5.22 18.79
C TYR A 132 16.70 4.03 19.56
N ARG A 133 15.42 3.76 19.41
CA ARG A 133 14.79 2.58 20.02
C ARG A 133 15.40 1.29 19.49
N PHE A 134 15.67 1.25 18.21
CA PHE A 134 16.30 0.10 17.57
C PHE A 134 17.71 -0.13 18.12
N ILE A 135 18.52 0.93 18.19
CA ILE A 135 19.88 0.86 18.74
C ILE A 135 19.84 0.48 20.22
N GLY A 136 18.92 1.07 20.97
CA GLY A 136 18.76 0.77 22.39
C GLY A 136 18.41 -0.69 22.66
N LYS A 137 17.66 -1.32 21.77
CA LYS A 137 17.31 -2.73 21.89
C LYS A 137 18.47 -3.68 21.59
N ILE A 138 19.38 -3.27 20.74
CA ILE A 138 20.54 -4.08 20.37
C ILE A 138 21.57 -4.06 21.49
N GLU A 139 21.73 -2.96 22.18
CA GLU A 139 22.60 -2.83 23.31
C GLU A 139 22.06 -3.56 24.56
#